data_459659134978addd8b07021cee7b1d34
#
_entry.id   459659134978addd8b07021cee7b1d34
#
_cell.length_a   1.000
_cell.length_b   1.000
_cell.length_c   1.000
_cell.angle_alpha   90.00
_cell.angle_beta   90.00
_cell.angle_gamma   90.00
#
_symmetry.space_group_name_H-M   'P 1'
#
loop_
_entity.id
_entity.type
_entity.pdbx_description
1 polymer ?
#
loop_
_entity_poly.entity_id
_entity_poly.type
_entity_poly.pdbx_seq_one_letter_code
_entity_poly.pdbx_strand_id
1 'polypeptide(L)'
;MLLLSGGIDSPVAGYMVAKRGVKIDAVYFHAPPYTSERAKQKVVDLAEKVSRFTGPIYLYVVNFTEIQLYIYEKCPHDELTIIMRRYMMRIAERIAEKTGSLGLITGESIGQVASQTVPSLAATNEVCTMPVFRPLIAFDKEDIVTISKQIDTYETSIQPFEDCCTIFVAKHPVTKPNINVIKRSELKLAEKIDEMVDKAIETAELIVVG
;
A
#
# COMPACT_ATOMS: atom_id res chain seq x y z
N MET A 1 -9.96 -5.19 2.45
CA MET A 1 -9.26 -3.88 2.51
C MET A 1 -8.21 -3.83 1.41
N LEU A 2 -8.33 -2.90 0.46
CA LEU A 2 -7.38 -2.69 -0.64
C LEU A 2 -6.31 -1.67 -0.22
N LEU A 3 -5.03 -2.02 -0.32
CA LEU A 3 -3.95 -1.04 -0.24
C LEU A 3 -3.88 -0.31 -1.59
N LEU A 4 -4.56 0.83 -1.68
CA LEU A 4 -4.67 1.63 -2.88
C LEU A 4 -3.54 2.65 -2.97
N SER A 5 -2.95 2.81 -4.13
CA SER A 5 -1.92 3.81 -4.43
C SER A 5 -2.26 4.55 -5.73
N GLY A 6 -1.51 5.60 -6.05
CA GLY A 6 -1.65 6.32 -7.31
C GLY A 6 -1.08 5.58 -8.53
N GLY A 7 -0.50 4.39 -8.36
CA GLY A 7 0.03 3.57 -9.44
C GLY A 7 -1.02 2.80 -10.23
N ILE A 8 -0.58 2.14 -11.31
CA ILE A 8 -1.45 1.39 -12.23
C ILE A 8 -1.99 0.11 -11.58
N ASP A 9 -1.18 -0.54 -10.74
CA ASP A 9 -1.41 -1.93 -10.33
C ASP A 9 -2.51 -2.07 -9.27
N SER A 10 -2.53 -1.21 -8.26
CA SER A 10 -3.49 -1.35 -7.15
C SER A 10 -4.96 -1.15 -7.53
N PRO A 11 -5.34 -0.21 -8.44
CA PRO A 11 -6.71 -0.13 -8.93
C PRO A 11 -7.13 -1.38 -9.72
N VAL A 12 -6.21 -1.94 -10.53
CA VAL A 12 -6.45 -3.18 -11.27
C VAL A 12 -6.65 -4.35 -10.32
N ALA A 13 -5.83 -4.46 -9.27
CA ALA A 13 -5.99 -5.49 -8.25
C ALA A 13 -7.36 -5.38 -7.54
N GLY A 14 -7.77 -4.16 -7.20
CA GLY A 14 -9.10 -3.89 -6.64
C GLY A 14 -10.21 -4.36 -7.58
N TYR A 15 -10.17 -3.96 -8.85
CA TYR A 15 -11.13 -4.41 -9.86
C TYR A 15 -11.18 -5.94 -9.98
N MET A 16 -10.02 -6.61 -10.02
CA MET A 16 -9.96 -8.07 -10.17
C MET A 16 -10.70 -8.82 -9.05
N VAL A 17 -10.68 -8.28 -7.84
CA VAL A 17 -11.42 -8.83 -6.71
C VAL A 17 -12.89 -8.37 -6.73
N ALA A 18 -13.16 -7.08 -7.01
CA ALA A 18 -14.49 -6.50 -7.07
C ALA A 18 -15.40 -7.22 -8.08
N LYS A 19 -14.89 -7.53 -9.27
CA LYS A 19 -15.66 -8.26 -10.29
C LYS A 19 -16.11 -9.67 -9.88
N ARG A 20 -15.62 -10.18 -8.75
CA ARG A 20 -16.08 -11.44 -8.14
C ARG A 20 -17.24 -11.23 -7.15
N GLY A 21 -17.78 -10.00 -7.07
CA GLY A 21 -18.87 -9.65 -6.16
C GLY A 21 -18.41 -9.33 -4.72
N VAL A 22 -17.12 -9.07 -4.52
CA VAL A 22 -16.55 -8.73 -3.21
C VAL A 22 -16.65 -7.23 -2.99
N LYS A 23 -17.21 -6.79 -1.86
CA LYS A 23 -17.13 -5.40 -1.41
C LYS A 23 -15.71 -5.05 -1.01
N ILE A 24 -15.26 -3.85 -1.36
CA ILE A 24 -13.91 -3.39 -1.13
C ILE A 24 -13.95 -2.02 -0.43
N ASP A 25 -13.25 -1.93 0.69
CA ASP A 25 -12.80 -0.68 1.26
C ASP A 25 -11.31 -0.50 0.95
N ALA A 26 -10.79 0.72 1.06
CA ALA A 26 -9.42 1.01 0.69
C ALA A 26 -8.67 1.79 1.78
N VAL A 27 -7.36 1.59 1.84
CA VAL A 27 -6.43 2.41 2.62
C VAL A 27 -5.38 3.01 1.69
N TYR A 28 -5.12 4.30 1.85
CA TYR A 28 -4.06 5.04 1.17
C TYR A 28 -3.12 5.67 2.18
N PHE A 29 -1.82 5.54 1.94
CA PHE A 29 -0.78 6.12 2.76
C PHE A 29 -0.30 7.43 2.15
N HIS A 30 -0.61 8.54 2.82
CA HIS A 30 -0.24 9.88 2.41
C HIS A 30 0.88 10.42 3.30
N ALA A 31 1.84 11.13 2.74
CA ALA A 31 3.00 11.63 3.48
C ALA A 31 3.27 13.13 3.23
N PRO A 32 2.36 14.04 3.66
CA PRO A 32 2.58 15.47 3.51
C PRO A 32 3.76 15.95 4.40
N PRO A 33 4.58 16.94 3.97
CA PRO A 33 4.51 17.67 2.70
C PRO A 33 5.21 16.96 1.52
N TYR A 34 5.73 15.76 1.70
CA TYR A 34 6.50 15.04 0.68
C TYR A 34 5.61 14.53 -0.46
N THR A 35 4.36 14.16 -0.18
CA THR A 35 3.34 13.90 -1.21
C THR A 35 2.36 15.07 -1.27
N SER A 36 1.97 15.45 -2.48
CA SER A 36 1.09 16.60 -2.71
C SER A 36 -0.38 16.24 -2.50
N GLU A 37 -1.23 17.24 -2.28
CA GLU A 37 -2.69 17.08 -2.30
C GLU A 37 -3.20 16.56 -3.66
N ARG A 38 -2.47 16.86 -4.76
CA ARG A 38 -2.78 16.29 -6.07
C ARG A 38 -2.55 14.79 -6.14
N ALA A 39 -1.53 14.27 -5.44
CA ALA A 39 -1.31 12.83 -5.30
C ALA A 39 -2.46 12.17 -4.54
N LYS A 40 -2.96 12.79 -3.47
CA LYS A 40 -4.14 12.35 -2.73
C LYS A 40 -5.39 12.36 -3.61
N GLN A 41 -5.65 13.47 -4.33
CA GLN A 41 -6.80 13.57 -5.22
C GLN A 41 -6.77 12.51 -6.32
N LYS A 42 -5.61 12.25 -6.91
CA LYS A 42 -5.40 11.15 -7.87
C LYS A 42 -5.87 9.79 -7.32
N VAL A 43 -5.57 9.49 -6.06
CA VAL A 43 -6.00 8.24 -5.43
C VAL A 43 -7.51 8.22 -5.17
N VAL A 44 -8.10 9.35 -4.79
CA VAL A 44 -9.56 9.50 -4.65
C VAL A 44 -10.25 9.25 -5.99
N ASP A 45 -9.74 9.84 -7.08
CA ASP A 45 -10.28 9.63 -8.44
C ASP A 45 -10.16 8.17 -8.88
N LEU A 46 -9.07 7.48 -8.52
CA LEU A 46 -8.90 6.05 -8.79
C LEU A 46 -9.88 5.20 -7.97
N ALA A 47 -10.07 5.52 -6.70
CA ALA A 47 -11.06 4.86 -5.85
C ALA A 47 -12.48 5.01 -6.41
N GLU A 48 -12.84 6.20 -6.90
CA GLU A 48 -14.14 6.45 -7.54
C GLU A 48 -14.33 5.62 -8.82
N LYS A 49 -13.27 5.45 -9.62
CA LYS A 49 -13.34 4.58 -10.81
C LYS A 49 -13.51 3.11 -10.44
N VAL A 50 -12.86 2.64 -9.38
CA VAL A 50 -12.99 1.26 -8.90
C VAL A 50 -14.36 1.03 -8.25
N SER A 51 -14.96 2.05 -7.62
CA SER A 51 -16.28 1.94 -6.99
C SER A 51 -17.40 1.53 -7.96
N ARG A 52 -17.23 1.82 -9.24
CA ARG A 52 -18.17 1.39 -10.31
C ARG A 52 -18.34 -0.14 -10.37
N PHE A 53 -17.40 -0.90 -9.84
CA PHE A 53 -17.38 -2.36 -9.87
C PHE A 53 -17.70 -3.02 -8.53
N THR A 54 -17.65 -2.29 -7.42
CA THR A 54 -17.88 -2.81 -6.07
C THR A 54 -19.01 -2.10 -5.31
N GLY A 55 -19.46 -0.94 -5.82
CA GLY A 55 -20.28 0.02 -5.07
C GLY A 55 -19.40 0.95 -4.22
N PRO A 56 -20.00 1.72 -3.30
CA PRO A 56 -19.28 2.71 -2.51
C PRO A 56 -18.05 2.12 -1.80
N ILE A 57 -16.94 2.87 -1.87
CA ILE A 57 -15.68 2.54 -1.21
C ILE A 57 -15.44 3.53 -0.06
N TYR A 58 -15.18 3.01 1.13
CA TYR A 58 -14.68 3.76 2.26
C TYR A 58 -13.15 3.80 2.17
N LEU A 59 -12.63 4.98 1.77
CA LEU A 59 -11.19 5.21 1.61
C LEU A 59 -10.61 5.84 2.87
N TYR A 60 -9.75 5.11 3.57
CA TYR A 60 -9.01 5.57 4.74
C TYR A 60 -7.68 6.18 4.30
N VAL A 61 -7.53 7.50 4.45
CA VAL A 61 -6.28 8.22 4.15
C VAL A 61 -5.47 8.33 5.43
N VAL A 62 -4.38 7.58 5.50
CA VAL A 62 -3.50 7.49 6.67
C VAL A 62 -2.31 8.43 6.48
N ASN A 63 -2.09 9.35 7.42
CA ASN A 63 -0.87 10.15 7.44
C ASN A 63 0.31 9.28 7.90
N PHE A 64 1.21 8.98 6.98
CA PHE A 64 2.36 8.09 7.21
C PHE A 64 3.68 8.84 7.44
N THR A 65 3.68 10.16 7.43
CA THR A 65 4.88 11.01 7.46
C THR A 65 5.74 10.75 8.69
N GLU A 66 5.18 10.81 9.89
CA GLU A 66 5.95 10.64 11.14
C GLU A 66 6.59 9.24 11.21
N ILE A 67 5.83 8.20 10.85
CA ILE A 67 6.30 6.81 10.81
C ILE A 67 7.44 6.67 9.80
N GLN A 68 7.26 7.21 8.60
CA GLN A 68 8.25 7.11 7.52
C GLN A 68 9.57 7.80 7.90
N LEU A 69 9.51 8.99 8.48
CA LEU A 69 10.69 9.72 8.96
C LEU A 69 11.38 8.99 10.11
N TYR A 70 10.64 8.41 11.03
CA TYR A 70 11.19 7.66 12.14
C TYR A 70 11.90 6.38 11.67
N ILE A 71 11.31 5.66 10.72
CA ILE A 71 11.96 4.52 10.06
C ILE A 71 13.24 4.96 9.35
N TYR A 72 13.19 6.08 8.60
CA TYR A 72 14.34 6.62 7.90
C TYR A 72 15.50 6.98 8.84
N GLU A 73 15.19 7.56 10.00
CA GLU A 73 16.18 7.94 11.02
C GLU A 73 16.85 6.73 11.69
N LYS A 74 16.06 5.70 12.02
CA LYS A 74 16.50 4.61 12.90
C LYS A 74 16.97 3.34 12.17
N CYS A 75 16.51 3.10 10.96
CA CYS A 75 16.74 1.83 10.26
C CYS A 75 17.79 1.96 9.13
N PRO A 76 18.44 0.85 8.74
CA PRO A 76 19.34 0.83 7.60
C PRO A 76 18.60 1.24 6.32
N HIS A 77 19.23 2.08 5.49
CA HIS A 77 18.57 2.69 4.33
C HIS A 77 18.23 1.66 3.23
N ASP A 78 19.01 0.60 3.09
CA ASP A 78 18.73 -0.48 2.12
C ASP A 78 17.50 -1.35 2.52
N GLU A 79 17.11 -1.33 3.80
CA GLU A 79 15.96 -2.05 4.35
C GLU A 79 14.67 -1.20 4.39
N LEU A 80 14.75 0.12 4.17
CA LEU A 80 13.65 1.07 4.40
C LEU A 80 12.35 0.66 3.72
N THR A 81 12.41 0.32 2.43
CA THR A 81 11.21 -0.04 1.67
C THR A 81 10.50 -1.26 2.26
N ILE A 82 11.26 -2.27 2.70
CA ILE A 82 10.67 -3.48 3.31
C ILE A 82 10.05 -3.13 4.66
N ILE A 83 10.75 -2.38 5.51
CA ILE A 83 10.25 -2.00 6.84
C ILE A 83 9.01 -1.11 6.72
N MET A 84 9.03 -0.09 5.86
CA MET A 84 7.85 0.75 5.61
C MET A 84 6.64 -0.07 5.17
N ARG A 85 6.83 -0.99 4.20
CA ARG A 85 5.76 -1.86 3.73
C ARG A 85 5.21 -2.78 4.82
N ARG A 86 6.05 -3.28 5.71
CA ARG A 86 5.62 -4.06 6.87
C ARG A 86 4.72 -3.25 7.80
N TYR A 87 5.04 -1.97 8.05
CA TYR A 87 4.17 -1.08 8.84
C TYR A 87 2.89 -0.70 8.10
N MET A 88 2.94 -0.48 6.80
CA MET A 88 1.73 -0.29 5.98
C MET A 88 0.79 -1.50 6.07
N MET A 89 1.32 -2.72 5.99
CA MET A 89 0.52 -3.95 6.11
C MET A 89 -0.11 -4.07 7.52
N ARG A 90 0.65 -3.82 8.60
CA ARG A 90 0.13 -3.81 9.99
C ARG A 90 -1.00 -2.79 10.16
N ILE A 91 -0.82 -1.57 9.64
CA ILE A 91 -1.84 -0.51 9.72
C ILE A 91 -3.08 -0.90 8.92
N ALA A 92 -2.91 -1.40 7.70
CA ALA A 92 -4.00 -1.85 6.85
C ALA A 92 -4.80 -2.99 7.49
N GLU A 93 -4.13 -3.97 8.12
CA GLU A 93 -4.78 -5.07 8.83
C GLU A 93 -5.57 -4.57 10.04
N ARG A 94 -5.01 -3.68 10.84
CA ARG A 94 -5.70 -3.09 12.00
C ARG A 94 -6.94 -2.26 11.61
N ILE A 95 -6.86 -1.52 10.49
CA ILE A 95 -8.04 -0.82 9.94
C ILE A 95 -9.05 -1.84 9.43
N ALA A 96 -8.61 -2.89 8.73
CA ALA A 96 -9.46 -3.97 8.23
C ALA A 96 -10.22 -4.67 9.37
N GLU A 97 -9.57 -4.97 10.48
CA GLU A 97 -10.19 -5.54 11.69
C GLU A 97 -11.27 -4.61 12.26
N LYS A 98 -10.96 -3.32 12.41
CA LYS A 98 -11.92 -2.31 12.92
C LYS A 98 -13.15 -2.15 12.02
N THR A 99 -13.00 -2.36 10.71
CA THR A 99 -14.07 -2.20 9.72
C THR A 99 -14.80 -3.50 9.35
N GLY A 100 -14.35 -4.63 9.89
CA GLY A 100 -14.91 -5.95 9.59
C GLY A 100 -14.49 -6.51 8.23
N SER A 101 -13.44 -5.98 7.61
CA SER A 101 -12.83 -6.57 6.42
C SER A 101 -12.12 -7.88 6.77
N LEU A 102 -12.22 -8.90 5.92
CA LEU A 102 -11.72 -10.25 6.20
C LEU A 102 -10.38 -10.57 5.53
N GLY A 103 -9.77 -9.61 4.86
CA GLY A 103 -8.48 -9.80 4.18
C GLY A 103 -7.97 -8.52 3.54
N LEU A 104 -6.72 -8.56 3.13
CA LEU A 104 -6.03 -7.47 2.45
C LEU A 104 -5.90 -7.77 0.95
N ILE A 105 -5.87 -6.72 0.13
CA ILE A 105 -5.63 -6.82 -1.32
C ILE A 105 -4.46 -5.90 -1.65
N THR A 106 -3.48 -6.42 -2.38
CA THR A 106 -2.34 -5.63 -2.87
C THR A 106 -2.17 -5.79 -4.38
N GLY A 107 -1.61 -4.77 -5.03
CA GLY A 107 -1.28 -4.77 -6.46
C GLY A 107 0.10 -5.32 -6.79
N GLU A 108 0.67 -6.18 -5.97
CA GLU A 108 2.01 -6.72 -6.14
C GLU A 108 2.09 -7.74 -7.27
N SER A 109 3.17 -7.66 -8.08
CA SER A 109 3.55 -8.66 -9.10
C SER A 109 5.01 -9.07 -8.89
N ILE A 110 5.34 -10.36 -9.04
CA ILE A 110 6.68 -10.89 -8.80
C ILE A 110 7.69 -10.27 -9.76
N GLY A 111 8.79 -9.72 -9.19
CA GLY A 111 9.93 -9.24 -9.97
C GLY A 111 9.75 -7.89 -10.66
N GLN A 112 8.60 -7.23 -10.51
CA GLN A 112 8.35 -5.94 -11.16
C GLN A 112 9.24 -4.82 -10.60
N VAL A 113 9.49 -4.81 -9.29
CA VAL A 113 10.42 -3.90 -8.62
C VAL A 113 11.19 -4.63 -7.50
N ALA A 114 12.25 -4.01 -6.99
CA ALA A 114 13.13 -4.60 -5.97
C ALA A 114 12.41 -5.08 -4.71
N SER A 115 11.32 -4.42 -4.31
CA SER A 115 10.50 -4.80 -3.15
C SER A 115 9.47 -5.89 -3.43
N GLN A 116 9.38 -6.39 -4.67
CA GLN A 116 8.43 -7.41 -5.09
C GLN A 116 9.10 -8.72 -5.51
N THR A 117 10.31 -8.99 -5.00
CA THR A 117 10.91 -10.34 -5.08
C THR A 117 10.19 -11.29 -4.13
N VAL A 118 10.25 -12.59 -4.38
CA VAL A 118 9.62 -13.60 -3.49
C VAL A 118 10.08 -13.45 -2.04
N PRO A 119 11.39 -13.28 -1.73
CA PRO A 119 11.82 -13.00 -0.36
C PRO A 119 11.27 -11.71 0.23
N SER A 120 11.16 -10.65 -0.58
CA SER A 120 10.58 -9.36 -0.14
C SER A 120 9.08 -9.49 0.18
N LEU A 121 8.34 -10.20 -0.68
CA LEU A 121 6.92 -10.48 -0.46
C LEU A 121 6.70 -11.35 0.78
N ALA A 122 7.54 -12.36 1.01
CA ALA A 122 7.49 -13.18 2.21
C ALA A 122 7.75 -12.34 3.47
N ALA A 123 8.76 -11.45 3.43
CA ALA A 123 9.09 -10.56 4.55
C ALA A 123 7.97 -9.56 4.87
N THR A 124 7.28 -9.02 3.86
CA THR A 124 6.13 -8.12 4.08
C THR A 124 4.87 -8.85 4.50
N ASN A 125 4.66 -10.07 4.03
CA ASN A 125 3.49 -10.89 4.38
C ASN A 125 3.54 -11.40 5.82
N GLU A 126 4.73 -11.62 6.37
CA GLU A 126 4.94 -12.24 7.69
C GLU A 126 4.30 -11.45 8.85
N VAL A 127 4.03 -10.16 8.66
CA VAL A 127 3.38 -9.33 9.68
C VAL A 127 1.85 -9.40 9.65
N CYS A 128 1.26 -10.09 8.67
CA CYS A 128 -0.17 -10.20 8.51
C CYS A 128 -0.67 -11.56 9.05
N THR A 129 -1.79 -11.51 9.74
CA THR A 129 -2.55 -12.69 10.17
C THR A 129 -3.75 -12.96 9.27
N MET A 130 -4.26 -11.91 8.61
CA MET A 130 -5.31 -12.01 7.61
C MET A 130 -4.80 -12.54 6.27
N PRO A 131 -5.66 -13.18 5.45
CA PRO A 131 -5.35 -13.48 4.06
C PRO A 131 -4.94 -12.25 3.28
N VAL A 132 -3.86 -12.32 2.51
CA VAL A 132 -3.41 -11.26 1.60
C VAL A 132 -3.59 -11.73 0.16
N PHE A 133 -4.55 -11.13 -0.54
CA PHE A 133 -4.85 -11.44 -1.93
C PHE A 133 -3.97 -10.61 -2.86
N ARG A 134 -3.29 -11.29 -3.77
CA ARG A 134 -2.40 -10.69 -4.78
C ARG A 134 -2.86 -11.10 -6.17
N PRO A 135 -3.96 -10.52 -6.68
CA PRO A 135 -4.55 -10.97 -7.94
C PRO A 135 -3.64 -10.78 -9.17
N LEU A 136 -2.61 -9.93 -9.05
CA LEU A 136 -1.67 -9.62 -10.13
C LEU A 136 -0.32 -10.33 -10.00
N ILE A 137 -0.18 -11.26 -9.06
CA ILE A 137 1.13 -11.82 -8.65
C ILE A 137 1.97 -12.39 -9.80
N ALA A 138 1.33 -12.93 -10.83
CA ALA A 138 1.97 -13.53 -12.00
C ALA A 138 1.62 -12.81 -13.32
N PHE A 139 1.07 -11.61 -13.26
CA PHE A 139 0.74 -10.82 -14.45
C PHE A 139 1.96 -10.05 -14.95
N ASP A 140 2.13 -9.98 -16.25
CA ASP A 140 3.08 -9.09 -16.88
C ASP A 140 2.56 -7.65 -16.88
N LYS A 141 3.48 -6.67 -16.99
CA LYS A 141 3.12 -5.25 -16.95
C LYS A 141 2.16 -4.86 -18.07
N GLU A 142 2.31 -5.45 -19.24
CA GLU A 142 1.45 -5.17 -20.40
C GLU A 142 0.01 -5.63 -20.17
N ASP A 143 -0.19 -6.77 -19.51
CA ASP A 143 -1.51 -7.28 -19.16
C ASP A 143 -2.21 -6.35 -18.15
N ILE A 144 -1.46 -5.89 -17.15
CA ILE A 144 -1.97 -4.94 -16.14
C ILE A 144 -2.36 -3.61 -16.80
N VAL A 145 -1.52 -3.08 -17.69
CA VAL A 145 -1.81 -1.86 -18.46
C VAL A 145 -3.05 -2.04 -19.34
N THR A 146 -3.21 -3.19 -19.99
CA THR A 146 -4.38 -3.49 -20.80
C THR A 146 -5.67 -3.45 -19.96
N ILE A 147 -5.67 -4.09 -18.80
CA ILE A 147 -6.82 -4.07 -17.89
C ILE A 147 -7.07 -2.65 -17.37
N SER A 148 -6.03 -1.90 -17.00
CA SER A 148 -6.16 -0.54 -16.49
C SER A 148 -6.82 0.42 -17.49
N LYS A 149 -6.56 0.24 -18.80
CA LYS A 149 -7.24 0.97 -19.88
C LYS A 149 -8.71 0.55 -20.01
N GLN A 150 -9.01 -0.74 -19.88
CA GLN A 150 -10.39 -1.25 -19.93
C GLN A 150 -11.28 -0.71 -18.82
N ILE A 151 -10.71 -0.50 -17.62
CA ILE A 151 -11.44 0.02 -16.46
C ILE A 151 -11.30 1.54 -16.27
N ASP A 152 -10.76 2.24 -17.26
CA ASP A 152 -10.59 3.70 -17.28
C ASP A 152 -9.70 4.26 -16.14
N THR A 153 -8.77 3.47 -15.60
CA THR A 153 -7.86 3.94 -14.55
C THR A 153 -6.49 4.39 -15.07
N TYR A 154 -6.11 3.99 -16.30
CA TYR A 154 -4.78 4.20 -16.83
C TYR A 154 -4.36 5.67 -16.87
N GLU A 155 -5.16 6.54 -17.52
CA GLU A 155 -4.83 7.97 -17.69
C GLU A 155 -4.72 8.71 -16.35
N THR A 156 -5.49 8.31 -15.36
CA THR A 156 -5.36 8.84 -14.00
C THR A 156 -4.08 8.33 -13.34
N SER A 157 -3.77 7.04 -13.47
CA SER A 157 -2.61 6.40 -12.82
C SER A 157 -1.27 6.94 -13.32
N ILE A 158 -1.15 7.33 -14.61
CA ILE A 158 0.10 7.82 -15.18
C ILE A 158 0.37 9.31 -14.92
N GLN A 159 -0.52 10.02 -14.24
CA GLN A 159 -0.27 11.41 -13.85
C GLN A 159 0.98 11.51 -12.96
N PRO A 160 1.81 12.55 -13.12
CA PRO A 160 3.13 12.66 -12.51
C PRO A 160 3.08 13.10 -11.04
N PHE A 161 2.27 12.43 -10.23
CA PHE A 161 2.17 12.66 -8.78
C PHE A 161 2.66 11.41 -8.05
N GLU A 162 3.71 11.59 -7.25
CA GLU A 162 4.41 10.48 -6.59
C GLU A 162 3.70 9.99 -5.32
N ASP A 163 3.80 8.69 -5.07
CA ASP A 163 3.35 8.05 -3.84
C ASP A 163 4.42 8.10 -2.75
N CYS A 164 4.02 7.93 -1.48
CA CYS A 164 4.91 7.99 -0.33
C CYS A 164 6.08 6.99 -0.39
N CYS A 165 5.89 5.84 -1.04
CA CYS A 165 6.93 4.80 -1.15
C CYS A 165 8.12 5.21 -2.03
N THR A 166 7.99 6.25 -2.87
CA THR A 166 9.06 6.68 -3.78
C THR A 166 9.99 7.73 -3.19
N ILE A 167 9.60 8.34 -2.06
CA ILE A 167 10.29 9.50 -1.49
C ILE A 167 11.66 9.14 -0.88
N PHE A 168 11.76 8.01 -0.21
CA PHE A 168 12.96 7.55 0.51
C PHE A 168 13.47 6.22 -0.04
N VAL A 169 13.62 6.14 -1.36
CA VAL A 169 14.15 4.93 -2.00
C VAL A 169 15.66 4.88 -1.84
N ALA A 170 16.17 3.78 -1.31
CA ALA A 170 17.60 3.53 -1.26
C ALA A 170 18.19 3.38 -2.68
N LYS A 171 19.45 3.82 -2.87
CA LYS A 171 20.17 3.58 -4.12
C LYS A 171 20.30 2.08 -4.44
N HIS A 172 20.43 1.27 -3.40
CA HIS A 172 20.58 -0.19 -3.49
C HIS A 172 19.64 -0.86 -2.48
N PRO A 173 18.33 -0.97 -2.79
CA PRO A 173 17.39 -1.62 -1.89
C PRO A 173 17.67 -3.13 -1.80
N VAL A 174 17.47 -3.69 -0.63
CA VAL A 174 17.62 -5.13 -0.44
C VAL A 174 16.57 -5.90 -1.24
N THR A 175 17.02 -6.84 -2.06
CA THR A 175 16.14 -7.69 -2.89
C THR A 175 15.95 -9.10 -2.33
N LYS A 176 16.79 -9.50 -1.37
CA LYS A 176 16.71 -10.77 -0.65
C LYS A 176 16.79 -10.50 0.85
N PRO A 177 15.77 -9.86 1.45
CA PRO A 177 15.78 -9.55 2.87
C PRO A 177 15.80 -10.84 3.71
N ASN A 178 16.67 -10.84 4.74
CA ASN A 178 16.62 -11.83 5.78
C ASN A 178 15.64 -11.35 6.86
N ILE A 179 14.57 -12.10 7.08
CA ILE A 179 13.51 -11.73 8.02
C ILE A 179 14.01 -11.46 9.45
N ASN A 180 15.01 -12.21 9.92
CA ASN A 180 15.56 -12.00 11.25
C ASN A 180 16.38 -10.72 11.34
N VAL A 181 17.03 -10.30 10.24
CA VAL A 181 17.73 -9.01 10.16
C VAL A 181 16.71 -7.88 10.16
N ILE A 182 15.68 -7.96 9.33
CA ILE A 182 14.59 -6.98 9.30
C ILE A 182 13.95 -6.82 10.68
N LYS A 183 13.58 -7.91 11.34
CA LYS A 183 13.01 -7.86 12.71
C LYS A 183 13.97 -7.21 13.72
N ARG A 184 15.27 -7.47 13.62
CA ARG A 184 16.26 -6.81 14.48
C ARG A 184 16.35 -5.31 14.22
N SER A 185 16.25 -4.89 12.97
CA SER A 185 16.20 -3.46 12.61
C SER A 185 14.92 -2.80 13.14
N GLU A 186 13.78 -3.49 13.08
CA GLU A 186 12.50 -3.01 13.65
C GLU A 186 12.57 -2.80 15.18
N LEU A 187 13.40 -3.55 15.92
CA LEU A 187 13.58 -3.32 17.37
C LEU A 187 14.07 -1.93 17.71
N LYS A 188 14.78 -1.25 16.79
CA LYS A 188 15.22 0.14 16.97
C LYS A 188 14.06 1.13 16.99
N LEU A 189 12.89 0.72 16.53
CA LEU A 189 11.68 1.54 16.48
C LEU A 189 10.81 1.39 17.74
N ALA A 190 11.07 0.39 18.58
CA ALA A 190 10.20 -0.03 19.68
C ALA A 190 9.82 1.10 20.68
N GLU A 191 10.63 2.16 20.77
CA GLU A 191 10.37 3.25 21.72
C GLU A 191 9.09 4.05 21.42
N LYS A 192 8.77 4.28 20.12
CA LYS A 192 7.70 5.22 19.71
C LYS A 192 6.78 4.71 18.62
N ILE A 193 7.15 3.63 17.94
CA ILE A 193 6.45 3.24 16.70
C ILE A 193 5.00 2.84 16.95
N ASP A 194 4.70 2.18 18.06
CA ASP A 194 3.36 1.72 18.38
C ASP A 194 2.42 2.91 18.62
N GLU A 195 2.87 3.94 19.36
CA GLU A 195 2.14 5.18 19.58
C GLU A 195 1.90 5.93 18.25
N MET A 196 2.91 5.98 17.36
CA MET A 196 2.78 6.60 16.05
C MET A 196 1.78 5.88 15.17
N VAL A 197 1.78 4.54 15.20
CA VAL A 197 0.83 3.71 14.46
C VAL A 197 -0.58 3.91 15.00
N ASP A 198 -0.78 3.90 16.30
CA ASP A 198 -2.08 4.16 16.95
C ASP A 198 -2.63 5.52 16.51
N LYS A 199 -1.82 6.58 16.64
CA LYS A 199 -2.18 7.93 16.21
C LYS A 199 -2.55 7.98 14.73
N ALA A 200 -1.76 7.36 13.86
CA ALA A 200 -2.01 7.35 12.40
C ALA A 200 -3.33 6.67 12.04
N ILE A 201 -3.71 5.60 12.75
CA ILE A 201 -4.99 4.90 12.57
C ILE A 201 -6.16 5.73 13.12
N GLU A 202 -6.00 6.34 14.30
CA GLU A 202 -7.06 7.13 14.95
C GLU A 202 -7.37 8.43 14.20
N THR A 203 -6.36 9.03 13.58
CA THR A 203 -6.49 10.28 12.82
C THR A 203 -6.67 10.07 11.32
N ALA A 204 -6.85 8.83 10.87
CA ALA A 204 -7.08 8.55 9.45
C ALA A 204 -8.34 9.26 8.96
N GLU A 205 -8.20 10.01 7.86
CA GLU A 205 -9.33 10.68 7.22
C GLU A 205 -10.16 9.67 6.44
N LEU A 206 -11.47 9.68 6.63
CA LEU A 206 -12.40 8.84 5.89
C LEU A 206 -13.04 9.63 4.76
N ILE A 207 -12.86 9.15 3.52
CA ILE A 207 -13.50 9.66 2.32
C ILE A 207 -14.40 8.55 1.75
N VAL A 208 -15.65 8.87 1.47
CA VAL A 208 -16.58 7.94 0.82
C VAL A 208 -16.71 8.31 -0.65
N VAL A 209 -16.47 7.36 -1.55
CA VAL A 209 -16.56 7.55 -3.00
C VAL A 209 -17.51 6.52 -3.63
N GLY A 210 -18.21 6.91 -4.71
CA GLY A 210 -19.14 6.04 -5.47
C GLY A 210 -20.61 6.21 -5.17
#